data_807e15244a764eed482a3f84840d3a24
#
_entry.id   807e15244a764eed482a3f84840d3a24
#
_cell.length_a   1.000
_cell.length_b   1.000
_cell.length_c   1.000
_cell.angle_alpha   90.00
_cell.angle_beta   90.00
_cell.angle_gamma   90.00
#
_symmetry.space_group_name_H-M   'P 1'
#
loop_
_entity.id
_entity.type
_entity.pdbx_description
1 polymer ?
#
loop_
_entity_poly.entity_id
_entity_poly.type
_entity_poly.pdbx_seq_one_letter_code
_entity_poly.pdbx_strand_id
1 'polypeptide(L)' 'MNKEYYQAKADLCRDLFIKQVGEGDSKEAGANLIRMVNALNNLEHLKMKEEKGNE' A
#
# COMPACT_ATOMS: atom_id res chain seq x y z
N MET A 1 5.95 2.68 -14.18
CA MET A 1 5.25 2.31 -12.93
C MET A 1 3.98 3.09 -12.86
N ASN A 2 2.90 2.46 -12.53
CA ASN A 2 1.63 3.14 -12.57
C ASN A 2 0.91 3.10 -11.22
N LYS A 3 -0.04 4.00 -11.07
CA LYS A 3 -0.80 4.13 -9.84
C LYS A 3 -1.63 2.90 -9.55
N GLU A 4 -2.12 2.24 -10.58
CA GLU A 4 -2.97 1.05 -10.43
C GLU A 4 -2.22 -0.09 -9.74
N TYR A 5 -0.94 -0.25 -10.08
CA TYR A 5 -0.10 -1.27 -9.45
C TYR A 5 0.01 -1.03 -7.94
N TYR A 6 0.35 0.19 -7.55
CA TYR A 6 0.53 0.51 -6.13
C TYR A 6 -0.79 0.49 -5.38
N GLN A 7 -1.88 0.91 -6.02
CA GLN A 7 -3.19 0.86 -5.39
C GLN A 7 -3.61 -0.59 -5.15
N ALA A 8 -3.44 -1.45 -6.14
CA ALA A 8 -3.77 -2.86 -6.01
C ALA A 8 -2.92 -3.54 -4.93
N LYS A 9 -1.63 -3.21 -4.89
CA LYS A 9 -0.73 -3.76 -3.88
C LYS A 9 -1.12 -3.32 -2.48
N ALA A 10 -1.46 -2.05 -2.30
CA ALA A 10 -1.90 -1.54 -1.01
C ALA A 10 -3.19 -2.22 -0.57
N ASP A 11 -4.14 -2.39 -1.47
CA ASP A 11 -5.41 -3.04 -1.17
C ASP A 11 -5.20 -4.50 -0.76
N LEU A 12 -4.34 -5.22 -1.48
CA LEU A 12 -4.04 -6.61 -1.15
C LEU A 12 -3.36 -6.72 0.22
N CYS A 13 -2.37 -5.87 0.48
CA CYS A 13 -1.67 -5.89 1.76
C CYS A 13 -2.60 -5.54 2.92
N ARG A 14 -3.54 -4.62 2.70
CA ARG A 14 -4.54 -4.27 3.69
C ARG A 14 -5.44 -5.46 4.02
N ASP A 15 -5.90 -6.16 3.00
CA ASP A 15 -6.78 -7.32 3.20
C ASP A 15 -6.04 -8.42 3.95
N LEU A 16 -4.79 -8.68 3.60
CA LEU A 16 -3.96 -9.66 4.30
C LEU A 16 -3.70 -9.24 5.75
N PHE A 17 -3.46 -7.95 5.98
CA PHE A 17 -3.27 -7.42 7.32
C PHE A 17 -4.48 -7.70 8.20
N ILE A 18 -5.67 -7.36 7.70
CA ILE A 18 -6.92 -7.56 8.44
C ILE A 18 -7.12 -9.05 8.76
N LYS A 19 -6.90 -9.91 7.77
CA LYS A 19 -7.04 -11.35 7.95
C LYS A 19 -6.07 -11.87 9.01
N GLN A 20 -4.82 -11.45 8.95
CA GLN A 20 -3.79 -11.92 9.85
C GLN A 20 -3.98 -11.42 11.28
N VAL A 21 -4.47 -10.20 11.44
CA VAL A 21 -4.84 -9.70 12.76
C VAL A 21 -5.95 -10.58 13.35
N GLY A 22 -6.94 -10.92 12.54
CA GLY A 22 -8.03 -11.79 12.98
C GLY A 22 -7.55 -13.18 13.35
N GLU A 23 -6.47 -13.67 12.74
CA GLU A 23 -5.88 -14.97 13.03
C GLU A 23 -4.88 -14.94 14.19
N GLY A 24 -4.58 -13.77 14.70
CA GLY A 24 -3.59 -13.64 15.77
C GLY A 24 -2.14 -13.68 15.28
N ASP A 25 -1.92 -13.58 13.96
CA ASP A 25 -0.58 -13.62 13.37
C ASP A 25 -0.02 -12.20 13.27
N SER A 26 0.41 -11.66 14.41
CA SER A 26 0.85 -10.27 14.49
C SER A 26 2.13 -10.00 13.73
N LYS A 27 3.01 -11.00 13.60
CA LYS A 27 4.27 -10.82 12.87
C LYS A 27 4.03 -10.59 11.38
N GLU A 28 3.22 -11.43 10.76
CA GLU A 28 2.89 -11.28 9.35
C GLU A 28 1.99 -10.08 9.10
N ALA A 29 1.07 -9.80 10.04
CA ALA A 29 0.23 -8.62 9.96
C ALA A 29 1.10 -7.35 9.94
N GLY A 30 2.09 -7.27 10.81
CA GLY A 30 3.01 -6.14 10.84
C GLY A 30 3.78 -5.98 9.54
N ALA A 31 4.25 -7.08 8.96
CA ALA A 31 4.96 -7.05 7.69
C ALA A 31 4.07 -6.52 6.57
N ASN A 32 2.82 -6.95 6.51
CA ASN A 32 1.89 -6.48 5.49
C ASN A 32 1.46 -5.03 5.71
N LEU A 33 1.40 -4.59 6.95
CA LEU A 33 1.14 -3.18 7.25
C LEU A 33 2.25 -2.29 6.69
N ILE A 34 3.50 -2.69 6.88
CA ILE A 34 4.64 -1.95 6.35
C ILE A 34 4.59 -1.91 4.82
N ARG A 35 4.29 -3.03 4.18
CA ARG A 35 4.16 -3.11 2.72
C ARG A 35 3.05 -2.20 2.21
N MET A 36 1.92 -2.16 2.93
CA MET A 36 0.81 -1.28 2.59
C MET A 36 1.23 0.18 2.66
N VAL A 37 1.88 0.58 3.75
CA VAL A 37 2.33 1.96 3.93
C VAL A 37 3.32 2.34 2.83
N ASN A 38 4.25 1.46 2.48
CA ASN A 38 5.20 1.72 1.41
C ASN A 38 4.51 1.89 0.06
N ALA A 39 3.52 1.06 -0.24
CA ALA A 39 2.77 1.16 -1.48
C ALA A 39 1.99 2.47 -1.53
N LEU A 40 1.36 2.87 -0.43
CA LEU A 40 0.63 4.14 -0.36
C LEU A 40 1.55 5.34 -0.52
N ASN A 41 2.76 5.28 0.06
CA ASN A 41 3.74 6.35 -0.11
C ASN A 41 4.16 6.48 -1.57
N ASN A 42 4.41 5.37 -2.25
CA ASN A 42 4.76 5.41 -3.67
C ASN A 42 3.61 5.96 -4.51
N LEU A 43 2.39 5.56 -4.18
CA LEU A 43 1.20 6.07 -4.86
C LEU A 43 1.07 7.57 -4.70
N GLU A 44 1.29 8.06 -3.49
CA GLU A 44 1.22 9.49 -3.20
C GLU A 44 2.27 10.27 -3.99
N HIS A 45 3.50 9.76 -4.05
CA HIS A 45 4.56 10.38 -4.84
C HIS A 45 4.20 10.47 -6.32
N LEU A 46 3.59 9.43 -6.87
CA LEU A 46 3.16 9.44 -8.27
C LEU A 46 2.08 10.49 -8.51
N LYS A 47 1.13 10.62 -7.59
CA LYS A 47 0.07 11.62 -7.71
C LYS A 47 0.65 13.03 -7.68
N MET A 48 1.57 13.29 -6.76
CA MET A 48 2.23 14.60 -6.67
C MET A 48 3.03 14.91 -7.93
N LYS A 49 3.71 13.92 -8.48
CA LYS A 49 4.49 14.09 -9.69
C LYS A 49 3.61 14.42 -10.88
N GLU A 50 2.45 13.77 -10.98
CA GLU A 50 1.49 14.06 -12.04
C GLU A 50 0.96 15.48 -11.95
N GLU A 51 0.64 15.94 -10.75
CA GLU A 51 0.14 17.29 -10.55
C GLU A 51 1.18 18.32 -10.99
N LYS A 52 2.45 18.10 -10.65
CA LYS A 52 3.53 18.98 -11.08
C LYS A 52 3.74 18.92 -12.58
N GLY A 53 3.59 17.76 -13.17
CA GLY A 53 3.76 17.58 -14.60
C GLY A 53 2.73 18.31 -15.44
N ASN A 54 1.59 18.61 -14.85
CA ASN A 54 0.50 19.28 -15.55
C ASN A 54 0.58 20.80 -15.47
N GLU A 55 1.52 21.33 -14.75
CA GLU A 55 1.77 22.76 -14.70
C GLU A 55 2.70 23.17 -15.82
#